data_9e055509463a42c1a76714eb4b2d10da
#
_entry.id   9e055509463a42c1a76714eb4b2d10da
#
_cell.length_a   1.000
_cell.length_b   1.000
_cell.length_c   1.000
_cell.angle_alpha   90.00
_cell.angle_beta   90.00
_cell.angle_gamma   90.00
#
_symmetry.space_group_name_H-M   'P 1'
#
loop_
_entity.id
_entity.type
_entity.pdbx_description
1 polymer ?
#
loop_
_entity_poly.entity_id
_entity_poly.type
_entity_poly.pdbx_seq_one_letter_code
_entity_poly.pdbx_strand_id
1 'polypeptide(L)'
;MKAIRISASQLGEAAVSDFCERCYWLKLHLNHHLPFQVFPSIFSSIDSYTKDIVHSWFDAHGVPPGWLSPLGPIVAYHKPTHWSKFHTVDEKYGIHMTGVADTIFQWWRPRSGVKVV
;
A
#
# COMPACT_ATOMS: atom_id res chain seq x y z
N MET A 1 9.60 -18.50 19.59
CA MET A 1 10.21 -17.29 18.97
C MET A 1 9.10 -16.33 18.62
N LYS A 2 9.22 -15.07 19.00
CA LYS A 2 8.21 -14.07 18.66
C LYS A 2 8.29 -13.75 17.16
N ALA A 3 7.19 -13.87 16.45
CA ALA A 3 7.13 -13.55 15.02
C ALA A 3 7.42 -12.05 14.78
N ILE A 4 8.27 -11.76 13.81
CA ILE A 4 8.56 -10.39 13.39
C ILE A 4 7.55 -9.98 12.34
N ARG A 5 6.83 -8.89 12.58
CA ARG A 5 5.87 -8.33 11.62
C ARG A 5 6.57 -7.34 10.69
N ILE A 6 6.43 -7.56 9.39
CA ILE A 6 6.96 -6.69 8.35
C ILE A 6 5.80 -6.26 7.43
N SER A 7 5.63 -4.95 7.26
CA SER A 7 4.66 -4.41 6.30
C SER A 7 5.23 -4.36 4.89
N ALA A 8 4.37 -4.26 3.88
CA ALA A 8 4.80 -4.15 2.48
C ALA A 8 5.70 -2.94 2.22
N SER A 9 5.42 -1.78 2.85
CA SER A 9 6.27 -0.59 2.75
C SER A 9 7.65 -0.79 3.37
N GLN A 10 7.74 -1.50 4.49
CA GLN A 10 9.02 -1.85 5.12
C GLN A 10 9.82 -2.84 4.29
N LEU A 11 9.15 -3.80 3.65
CA LEU A 11 9.81 -4.70 2.72
C LEU A 11 10.40 -3.93 1.53
N GLY A 12 9.69 -2.91 1.04
CA GLY A 12 10.16 -2.00 -0.01
C GLY A 12 11.42 -1.22 0.37
N GLU A 13 11.61 -0.87 1.65
CA GLU A 13 12.83 -0.21 2.13
C GLU A 13 14.10 -1.04 1.88
N ALA A 14 13.99 -2.35 1.88
CA ALA A 14 15.12 -3.25 1.62
C ALA A 14 15.56 -3.24 0.13
N ALA A 15 14.74 -2.73 -0.77
CA ALA A 15 15.00 -2.71 -2.21
C ALA A 15 15.62 -1.41 -2.71
N VAL A 16 15.76 -0.38 -1.86
CA VAL A 16 16.37 0.90 -2.26
C VAL A 16 17.89 0.83 -2.27
N SER A 17 18.52 1.68 -3.11
CA SER A 17 19.97 1.65 -3.31
C SER A 17 20.79 2.10 -2.11
N ASP A 18 20.21 2.91 -1.23
CA ASP A 18 20.80 3.40 0.01
C ASP A 18 20.38 2.61 1.25
N PHE A 19 19.99 1.36 1.05
CA PHE A 19 19.55 0.47 2.13
C PHE A 19 20.63 0.30 3.21
N CYS A 20 20.24 0.52 4.46
CA CYS A 20 21.07 0.32 5.63
C CYS A 20 20.57 -0.87 6.45
N GLU A 21 21.26 -1.99 6.38
CA GLU A 21 20.88 -3.22 7.10
C GLU A 21 20.77 -3.01 8.60
N ARG A 22 21.69 -2.27 9.20
CA ARG A 22 21.69 -1.97 10.63
C ARG A 22 20.49 -1.13 11.04
N CYS A 23 20.16 -0.08 10.27
CA CYS A 23 18.99 0.75 10.54
C CYS A 23 17.70 -0.05 10.40
N TYR A 24 17.62 -0.90 9.41
CA TYR A 24 16.47 -1.77 9.18
C TYR A 24 16.29 -2.78 10.33
N TRP A 25 17.35 -3.42 10.75
CA TRP A 25 17.35 -4.34 11.90
C TRP A 25 16.87 -3.64 13.18
N LEU A 26 17.38 -2.44 13.45
CA LEU A 26 16.93 -1.64 14.60
C LEU A 26 15.46 -1.28 14.53
N LYS A 27 14.96 -0.88 13.36
CA LYS A 27 13.54 -0.60 13.16
C LYS A 27 12.65 -1.80 13.48
N LEU A 28 13.02 -2.98 12.99
CA LEU A 28 12.25 -4.20 13.24
C LEU A 28 12.18 -4.55 14.73
N HIS A 29 13.25 -4.33 15.48
CA HIS A 29 13.34 -4.68 16.90
C HIS A 29 12.77 -3.60 17.83
N LEU A 30 12.74 -2.35 17.40
CA LEU A 30 12.20 -1.22 18.16
C LEU A 30 10.74 -0.86 17.77
N ASN A 31 9.99 -1.80 17.19
CA ASN A 31 8.63 -1.57 16.71
C ASN A 31 8.51 -0.34 15.78
N HIS A 32 9.53 -0.14 14.93
CA HIS A 32 9.60 0.95 13.95
C HIS A 32 9.73 2.37 14.54
N HIS A 33 10.07 2.48 15.81
CA HIS A 33 10.30 3.76 16.47
C HIS A 33 11.81 4.00 16.66
N LEU A 34 12.41 4.68 15.68
CA LEU A 34 13.77 5.18 15.83
C LEU A 34 13.73 6.58 16.44
N PRO A 35 14.48 6.85 17.52
CA PRO A 35 14.37 8.13 18.25
C PRO A 35 14.85 9.34 17.44
N PHE A 36 15.57 9.12 16.34
CA PHE A 36 16.14 10.15 15.48
C PHE A 36 15.41 10.29 14.13
N GLN A 37 14.34 9.54 13.89
CA GLN A 37 13.55 9.63 12.65
C GLN A 37 12.24 10.34 12.92
N VAL A 38 12.03 11.45 12.23
CA VAL A 38 10.75 12.16 12.19
C VAL A 38 10.17 12.02 10.80
N PHE A 39 9.00 11.40 10.70
CA PHE A 39 8.25 11.36 9.46
C PHE A 39 7.27 12.55 9.43
N PRO A 40 7.40 13.49 8.47
CA PRO A 40 6.50 14.63 8.40
C PRO A 40 5.05 14.19 8.17
N SER A 41 4.14 14.63 9.04
CA SER A 41 2.70 14.30 8.96
C SER A 41 2.02 14.80 7.67
N ILE A 42 2.61 15.78 7.00
CA ILE A 42 2.11 16.33 5.74
C ILE A 42 2.01 15.27 4.64
N PHE A 43 2.91 14.29 4.59
CA PHE A 43 2.84 13.20 3.59
C PHE A 43 1.59 12.35 3.78
N SER A 44 1.24 12.05 5.00
CA SER A 44 0.02 11.32 5.32
C SER A 44 -1.24 12.12 4.93
N SER A 45 -1.22 13.43 5.15
CA SER A 45 -2.32 14.32 4.76
C SER A 45 -2.48 14.43 3.24
N ILE A 46 -1.37 14.54 2.51
CA ILE A 46 -1.38 14.57 1.04
C ILE A 46 -1.91 13.25 0.47
N ASP A 47 -1.48 12.12 1.00
CA ASP A 47 -1.94 10.81 0.58
C ASP A 47 -3.45 10.64 0.79
N SER A 48 -3.96 10.97 1.97
CA SER A 48 -5.39 10.92 2.26
C SER A 48 -6.21 11.83 1.35
N TYR A 49 -5.74 13.06 1.15
CA TYR A 49 -6.40 14.04 0.29
C TYR A 49 -6.47 13.56 -1.16
N THR A 50 -5.39 12.99 -1.69
CA THR A 50 -5.36 12.45 -3.05
C THR A 50 -6.35 11.28 -3.23
N LYS A 51 -6.40 10.38 -2.26
CA LYS A 51 -7.36 9.28 -2.26
C LYS A 51 -8.81 9.78 -2.23
N ASP A 52 -9.09 10.76 -1.38
CA ASP A 52 -10.44 11.34 -1.27
C ASP A 52 -10.87 12.02 -2.57
N ILE A 53 -9.98 12.73 -3.24
CA ILE A 53 -10.26 13.34 -4.55
C ILE A 53 -10.62 12.28 -5.59
N VAL A 54 -9.82 11.24 -5.72
CA VAL A 54 -10.07 10.16 -6.68
C VAL A 54 -11.39 9.47 -6.41
N HIS A 55 -11.66 9.12 -5.17
CA HIS A 55 -12.90 8.43 -4.79
C HIS A 55 -14.13 9.33 -4.98
N SER A 56 -14.05 10.60 -4.59
CA SER A 56 -15.15 11.55 -4.76
C SER A 56 -15.45 11.82 -6.24
N TRP A 57 -14.41 11.91 -7.06
CA TRP A 57 -14.59 12.08 -8.50
C TRP A 57 -15.32 10.88 -9.13
N PHE A 58 -14.92 9.67 -8.76
CA PHE A 58 -15.58 8.44 -9.20
C PHE A 58 -17.04 8.39 -8.76
N ASP A 59 -17.31 8.73 -7.50
CA ASP A 59 -18.66 8.73 -6.94
C ASP A 59 -19.58 9.76 -7.65
N ALA A 60 -19.03 10.91 -8.05
CA ALA A 60 -19.78 11.96 -8.72
C ALA A 60 -19.99 11.73 -10.23
N HIS A 61 -19.02 11.16 -10.92
CA HIS A 61 -18.99 11.09 -12.39
C HIS A 61 -19.07 9.66 -12.96
N GLY A 62 -18.85 8.63 -12.14
CA GLY A 62 -18.81 7.22 -12.58
C GLY A 62 -17.60 6.86 -13.46
N VAL A 63 -16.65 7.78 -13.62
CA VAL A 63 -15.40 7.60 -14.39
C VAL A 63 -14.21 8.14 -13.60
N PRO A 64 -13.00 7.63 -13.86
CA PRO A 64 -11.82 8.14 -13.17
C PRO A 64 -11.48 9.58 -13.59
N PRO A 65 -10.73 10.32 -12.76
CA PRO A 65 -10.16 11.59 -13.17
C PRO A 65 -9.32 11.46 -14.45
N GLY A 66 -9.30 12.48 -15.30
CA GLY A 66 -8.62 12.44 -16.59
C GLY A 66 -7.13 12.11 -16.51
N TRP A 67 -6.44 12.48 -15.42
CA TRP A 67 -5.02 12.19 -15.22
C TRP A 67 -4.74 10.69 -14.93
N LEU A 68 -5.77 9.89 -14.66
CA LEU A 68 -5.66 8.42 -14.54
C LEU A 68 -5.86 7.69 -15.87
N SER A 69 -6.21 8.41 -16.96
CA SER A 69 -6.46 7.82 -18.27
C SER A 69 -5.32 6.93 -18.81
N PRO A 70 -4.01 7.20 -18.53
CA PRO A 70 -2.93 6.33 -18.96
C PRO A 70 -2.98 4.91 -18.39
N LEU A 71 -3.72 4.68 -17.31
CA LEU A 71 -3.89 3.36 -16.70
C LEU A 71 -4.87 2.46 -17.47
N GLY A 72 -5.61 3.01 -18.44
CA GLY A 72 -6.57 2.28 -19.25
C GLY A 72 -8.03 2.46 -18.82
N PRO A 73 -8.97 1.63 -19.33
CA PRO A 73 -10.40 1.77 -19.08
C PRO A 73 -10.78 1.25 -17.69
N ILE A 74 -10.73 2.11 -16.69
CA ILE A 74 -11.14 1.82 -15.31
C ILE A 74 -12.64 2.02 -15.20
N VAL A 75 -13.36 0.99 -14.76
CA VAL A 75 -14.85 1.02 -14.65
C VAL A 75 -15.33 1.17 -13.22
N ALA A 76 -14.53 0.82 -12.26
CA ALA A 76 -14.86 0.92 -10.82
C ALA A 76 -13.62 0.99 -9.96
N TYR A 77 -13.80 1.43 -8.71
CA TYR A 77 -12.78 1.34 -7.68
C TYR A 77 -13.34 0.63 -6.45
N HIS A 78 -12.45 0.02 -5.68
CA HIS A 78 -12.79 -0.61 -4.41
C HIS A 78 -11.85 -0.10 -3.32
N LYS A 79 -12.41 0.25 -2.17
CA LYS A 79 -11.61 0.57 -0.99
C LYS A 79 -10.96 -0.71 -0.48
N PRO A 80 -9.68 -0.67 -0.09
CA PRO A 80 -9.00 -1.83 0.42
C PRO A 80 -9.61 -2.29 1.75
N THR A 81 -9.57 -3.58 1.99
CA THR A 81 -9.93 -4.14 3.30
C THR A 81 -8.83 -3.82 4.33
N HIS A 82 -9.19 -3.91 5.60
CA HIS A 82 -8.23 -3.69 6.70
C HIS A 82 -6.98 -4.59 6.55
N TRP A 83 -5.82 -4.07 6.92
CA TRP A 83 -4.52 -4.75 6.79
C TRP A 83 -4.50 -6.15 7.42
N SER A 84 -5.27 -6.38 8.46
CA SER A 84 -5.36 -7.69 9.13
C SER A 84 -5.91 -8.81 8.23
N LYS A 85 -6.55 -8.46 7.12
CA LYS A 85 -7.05 -9.43 6.12
C LYS A 85 -6.06 -9.71 4.99
N PHE A 86 -5.03 -8.87 4.87
CA PHE A 86 -3.95 -9.05 3.88
C PHE A 86 -2.65 -9.37 4.59
N HIS A 87 -2.48 -10.63 4.94
CA HIS A 87 -1.28 -11.08 5.61
C HIS A 87 -0.91 -12.48 5.14
N THR A 88 0.37 -12.77 5.23
CA THR A 88 0.91 -14.12 5.06
C THR A 88 1.99 -14.36 6.11
N VAL A 89 2.14 -15.60 6.52
CA VAL A 89 3.12 -15.99 7.54
C VAL A 89 4.12 -16.95 6.92
N ASP A 90 5.39 -16.61 7.03
CA ASP A 90 6.49 -17.52 6.74
C ASP A 90 6.92 -18.20 8.03
N GLU A 91 6.52 -19.45 8.21
CA GLU A 91 6.81 -20.22 9.43
C GLU A 91 8.29 -20.55 9.56
N LYS A 92 9.00 -20.72 8.44
CA LYS A 92 10.42 -21.05 8.43
C LYS A 92 11.28 -19.97 9.09
N TYR A 93 10.97 -18.72 8.82
CA TYR A 93 11.71 -17.57 9.34
C TYR A 93 10.98 -16.81 10.46
N GLY A 94 9.78 -17.21 10.82
CA GLY A 94 8.97 -16.52 11.82
C GLY A 94 8.58 -15.10 11.42
N ILE A 95 8.34 -14.87 10.14
CA ILE A 95 8.02 -13.55 9.58
C ILE A 95 6.53 -13.48 9.27
N HIS A 96 5.88 -12.45 9.77
CA HIS A 96 4.50 -12.11 9.46
C HIS A 96 4.47 -10.89 8.54
N MET A 97 4.19 -11.12 7.26
CA MET A 97 4.08 -10.04 6.27
C MET A 97 2.66 -9.51 6.18
N THR A 98 2.52 -8.20 6.18
CA THR A 98 1.23 -7.50 6.08
C THR A 98 1.30 -6.42 5.01
N GLY A 99 0.15 -6.06 4.44
CA GLY A 99 0.07 -4.98 3.47
C GLY A 99 -1.33 -4.43 3.34
N VAL A 100 -1.45 -3.23 2.81
CA VAL A 100 -2.72 -2.60 2.45
C VAL A 100 -2.54 -1.91 1.11
N ALA A 101 -3.42 -2.21 0.15
CA ALA A 101 -3.47 -1.46 -1.09
C ALA A 101 -4.06 -0.07 -0.86
N ASP A 102 -3.61 0.94 -1.58
CA ASP A 102 -4.17 2.28 -1.48
C ASP A 102 -5.56 2.37 -2.09
N THR A 103 -5.72 1.83 -3.28
CA THR A 103 -7.00 1.70 -3.99
C THR A 103 -6.91 0.53 -4.96
N ILE A 104 -8.00 -0.20 -5.10
CA ILE A 104 -8.10 -1.30 -6.05
C ILE A 104 -8.97 -0.84 -7.21
N PHE A 105 -8.41 -0.83 -8.42
CA PHE A 105 -9.15 -0.47 -9.63
C PHE A 105 -9.59 -1.71 -10.40
N GLN A 106 -10.79 -1.61 -10.95
CA GLN A 106 -11.38 -2.64 -11.79
C GLN A 106 -11.37 -2.20 -13.24
N TRP A 107 -10.70 -2.98 -14.12
CA TRP A 107 -10.63 -2.68 -15.55
C TRP A 107 -11.66 -3.47 -16.34
N TRP A 108 -12.22 -2.84 -17.35
CA TRP A 108 -13.07 -3.51 -18.30
C TRP A 108 -12.25 -4.23 -19.39
N ARG A 109 -12.59 -5.50 -19.65
CA ARG A 109 -12.03 -6.27 -20.75
C ARG A 109 -13.15 -6.88 -21.60
N PRO A 110 -13.17 -6.63 -22.92
CA PRO A 110 -14.29 -7.08 -23.77
C PRO A 110 -14.37 -8.60 -23.97
N ARG A 111 -13.31 -9.35 -23.74
CA ARG A 111 -13.27 -10.80 -24.05
C ARG A 111 -12.90 -11.72 -22.88
N SER A 112 -12.48 -11.22 -21.77
CA SER A 112 -11.97 -12.04 -20.66
C SER A 112 -12.49 -11.66 -19.27
N GLY A 113 -13.55 -10.84 -19.24
CA GLY A 113 -14.12 -10.37 -18.00
C GLY A 113 -13.30 -9.27 -17.34
N VAL A 114 -13.62 -8.98 -16.10
CA VAL A 114 -13.05 -7.91 -15.31
C VAL A 114 -11.73 -8.37 -14.68
N LYS A 115 -10.68 -7.56 -14.82
CA LYS A 115 -9.43 -7.75 -14.09
C LYS A 115 -9.39 -6.78 -12.92
N VAL A 116 -9.14 -7.30 -11.73
CA VAL A 116 -8.84 -6.51 -10.53
C VAL A 116 -7.34 -6.27 -10.46
N VAL A 117 -6.96 -5.05 -10.25
CA VAL A 117 -5.55 -4.65 -10.11
C VAL A 117 -5.35 -4.01 -8.74
#